data_82483a849181613f8bbe5e2d1f777c2b
#
_entry.id   82483a849181613f8bbe5e2d1f777c2b
#
_cell.length_a   1.000
_cell.length_b   1.000
_cell.length_c   1.000
_cell.angle_alpha   90.00
_cell.angle_beta   90.00
_cell.angle_gamma   90.00
#
_symmetry.space_group_name_H-M   'P 1'
#
loop_
_entity.id
_entity.type
_entity.pdbx_description
1 polymer ?
#
loop_
_entity_poly.entity_id
_entity_poly.type
_entity_poly.pdbx_seq_one_letter_code
_entity_poly.pdbx_strand_id
1 'polypeptide(L)'
;MHRRDVLKLGAAATVAAALNPKVLTGESVIPSTEAGDVEQWGLYEIALKGPSTGNPFRDVTLSAQFTQAHRTVEVKGFYDGDGTYRIRFMPDSTGPWSYKTTSSAAELNGRTGRFTCFQPKPGNHGPVTTAHQFHFEHADGTPYFPFGTTTYALFFTSDENAANSLAGMTGKFNKTRACVLPKPLGQGEQMLPFPTLGTPDATGKANDYTRFNPEYFQRLEKRLLQLQAAGIEADCILFHPYDAWGYKAMPNDVDDFYLRYTIARLAAFRNVWWSIANEYDLVRAKTMSDWDHFFRVVQTEDPYSHLRSIHHSRIIYDHSKAWCTHASLQSYDFEKSAERRLAWNKPIIYDEIQYEGDVERRWGNLSAEEMTRRFWLAIIDGSYASHGEVFISADSGPHAHESSWSDAGRLRGDSAPRIKFLHDLVARSTNVGLNEFDGSYYLSAGTPNQLYLWYFDYHRPARYEFPLPNTANFEATLVDPFEMTEKKLPATFSGKSRIDLPNKPYQAIVFRKVSDLVGKPTGKAPTPEIPD
;
A
#
# COMPACT_ATOMS: atom_id res chain seq x y z
N MET A 1 -49.22 -16.22 -31.41
CA MET A 1 -49.60 -14.86 -30.97
C MET A 1 -48.78 -14.55 -29.74
N HIS A 2 -47.75 -13.80 -29.96
CA HIS A 2 -47.28 -12.55 -29.34
C HIS A 2 -47.62 -12.37 -27.84
N ARG A 3 -46.62 -12.20 -26.94
CA ARG A 3 -45.84 -10.96 -26.84
C ARG A 3 -44.58 -11.13 -25.96
N ARG A 4 -43.52 -10.48 -26.39
CA ARG A 4 -42.31 -10.16 -25.66
C ARG A 4 -42.61 -9.23 -24.49
N ASP A 5 -42.01 -9.46 -23.33
CA ASP A 5 -41.75 -8.40 -22.35
C ASP A 5 -40.27 -8.41 -21.97
N VAL A 6 -39.69 -7.25 -22.17
CA VAL A 6 -38.26 -6.95 -22.06
C VAL A 6 -37.95 -6.67 -20.61
N LEU A 7 -37.16 -7.52 -20.00
CA LEU A 7 -36.49 -7.23 -18.73
C LEU A 7 -35.37 -6.21 -18.97
N LYS A 8 -35.55 -5.01 -18.44
CA LYS A 8 -34.46 -4.03 -18.32
C LYS A 8 -33.51 -4.48 -17.20
N LEU A 9 -32.41 -5.10 -17.55
CA LEU A 9 -31.27 -5.19 -16.69
C LEU A 9 -30.61 -3.80 -16.63
N GLY A 10 -30.53 -3.24 -15.42
CA GLY A 10 -29.67 -2.12 -15.10
C GLY A 10 -28.22 -2.59 -15.19
N ALA A 11 -27.51 -2.15 -16.21
CA ALA A 11 -26.07 -2.37 -16.33
C ALA A 11 -25.37 -1.52 -15.27
N ALA A 12 -24.84 -2.16 -14.23
CA ALA A 12 -23.76 -1.60 -13.46
C ALA A 12 -22.53 -1.56 -14.40
N ALA A 13 -22.14 -0.38 -14.82
CA ALA A 13 -20.95 -0.18 -15.63
C ALA A 13 -19.72 -0.47 -14.75
N THR A 14 -19.20 -1.67 -14.83
CA THR A 14 -17.82 -2.00 -14.45
C THR A 14 -16.93 -1.25 -15.45
N VAL A 15 -16.35 -0.14 -15.02
CA VAL A 15 -15.24 0.49 -15.72
C VAL A 15 -14.02 -0.42 -15.50
N ALA A 16 -13.89 -1.44 -16.33
CA ALA A 16 -12.61 -2.09 -16.55
C ALA A 16 -11.76 -1.05 -17.31
N ALA A 17 -10.89 -0.34 -16.58
CA ALA A 17 -9.87 0.49 -17.20
C ALA A 17 -8.99 -0.47 -18.04
N ALA A 18 -9.19 -0.45 -19.36
CA ALA A 18 -8.32 -1.15 -20.29
C ALA A 18 -6.92 -0.53 -20.12
N LEU A 19 -6.00 -1.26 -19.52
CA LEU A 19 -4.59 -0.89 -19.43
C LEU A 19 -4.11 -0.59 -20.85
N ASN A 20 -3.55 0.60 -21.05
CA ASN A 20 -2.95 0.99 -22.32
C ASN A 20 -1.85 -0.03 -22.66
N PRO A 21 -1.93 -0.77 -23.78
CA PRO A 21 -0.96 -1.83 -24.10
C PRO A 21 0.49 -1.34 -24.13
N LYS A 22 0.75 -0.05 -24.32
CA LYS A 22 2.09 0.55 -24.22
C LYS A 22 2.67 0.52 -22.79
N VAL A 23 1.85 0.43 -21.74
CA VAL A 23 2.31 0.32 -20.35
C VAL A 23 2.80 -1.11 -20.06
N LEU A 24 2.24 -2.11 -20.74
CA LEU A 24 2.63 -3.52 -20.60
C LEU A 24 3.87 -3.88 -21.42
N THR A 25 4.14 -3.19 -22.56
CA THR A 25 5.19 -3.53 -23.50
C THR A 25 6.56 -2.89 -23.24
N GLY A 26 6.74 -2.21 -22.11
CA GLY A 26 8.08 -1.91 -21.62
C GLY A 26 8.79 -0.68 -22.18
N GLU A 27 8.16 0.15 -22.98
CA GLU A 27 8.70 1.49 -23.25
C GLU A 27 8.47 2.38 -22.03
N SER A 28 9.51 2.56 -21.22
CA SER A 28 9.48 3.52 -20.14
C SER A 28 9.61 4.91 -20.74
N VAL A 29 8.49 5.56 -20.90
CA VAL A 29 8.48 6.99 -21.10
C VAL A 29 8.08 7.59 -19.74
N ILE A 30 9.09 7.89 -18.88
CA ILE A 30 8.94 9.07 -18.03
C ILE A 30 8.84 10.20 -19.05
N PRO A 31 7.70 10.89 -19.17
CA PRO A 31 7.62 11.99 -20.10
C PRO A 31 8.71 12.99 -19.68
N SER A 32 9.79 13.12 -20.43
CA SER A 32 10.70 14.23 -20.27
C SER A 32 9.93 15.46 -20.73
N THR A 33 9.21 16.09 -19.83
CA THR A 33 8.55 17.35 -20.09
C THR A 33 9.57 18.46 -19.98
N GLU A 34 10.35 18.65 -21.03
CA GLU A 34 10.81 20.01 -21.27
C GLU A 34 9.56 20.86 -21.44
N ALA A 35 9.27 21.70 -20.42
CA ALA A 35 8.24 22.73 -20.41
C ALA A 35 6.82 22.29 -20.85
N GLY A 36 6.20 21.36 -20.14
CA GLY A 36 4.81 20.96 -20.35
C GLY A 36 3.96 21.14 -19.09
N ASP A 37 2.67 21.42 -19.27
CA ASP A 37 1.70 21.42 -18.19
C ASP A 37 1.56 20.01 -17.59
N VAL A 38 1.30 19.91 -16.27
CA VAL A 38 1.18 18.65 -15.53
C VAL A 38 -0.12 18.64 -14.76
N GLU A 39 -0.71 17.46 -14.58
CA GLU A 39 -1.87 17.31 -13.71
C GLU A 39 -1.48 17.42 -12.22
N GLN A 40 -2.40 17.87 -11.38
CA GLN A 40 -2.23 17.85 -9.93
C GLN A 40 -1.90 16.43 -9.48
N TRP A 41 -0.92 16.28 -8.59
CA TRP A 41 -0.32 15.02 -8.16
C TRP A 41 0.29 14.18 -9.30
N GLY A 42 0.55 14.81 -10.44
CA GLY A 42 1.35 14.23 -11.52
C GLY A 42 2.84 14.49 -11.31
N LEU A 43 3.67 13.79 -12.07
CA LEU A 43 5.12 13.93 -12.01
C LEU A 43 5.60 15.02 -12.99
N TYR A 44 6.13 16.13 -12.46
CA TYR A 44 6.87 17.13 -13.23
C TYR A 44 8.36 16.88 -13.07
N GLU A 45 9.09 16.76 -14.17
CA GLU A 45 10.53 16.49 -14.16
C GLU A 45 11.32 17.57 -14.91
N ILE A 46 12.41 18.02 -14.30
CA ILE A 46 13.42 18.90 -14.92
C ILE A 46 14.65 18.06 -15.15
N ALA A 47 15.15 18.04 -16.40
CA ALA A 47 16.41 17.41 -16.78
C ALA A 47 17.42 18.49 -17.19
N LEU A 48 18.60 18.47 -16.59
CA LEU A 48 19.66 19.43 -16.80
C LEU A 48 20.97 18.71 -17.14
N LYS A 49 21.80 19.33 -17.99
CA LYS A 49 23.17 18.86 -18.25
C LYS A 49 24.15 19.60 -17.36
N GLY A 50 25.10 18.88 -16.79
CA GLY A 50 26.09 19.39 -15.86
C GLY A 50 27.34 18.51 -15.82
N PRO A 51 28.23 18.68 -14.80
CA PRO A 51 29.49 17.97 -14.70
C PRO A 51 29.29 16.44 -14.69
N SER A 52 30.14 15.73 -15.44
CA SER A 52 30.17 14.24 -15.47
C SER A 52 31.52 13.67 -15.00
N THR A 53 32.49 14.53 -14.72
CA THR A 53 33.81 14.14 -14.20
C THR A 53 33.86 14.19 -12.68
N GLY A 54 34.84 13.52 -12.08
CA GLY A 54 34.91 13.39 -10.61
C GLY A 54 33.87 12.42 -10.06
N ASN A 55 33.22 12.81 -8.99
CA ASN A 55 32.11 12.05 -8.42
C ASN A 55 30.80 12.89 -8.34
N PRO A 56 30.05 12.98 -9.44
CA PRO A 56 28.83 13.81 -9.49
C PRO A 56 27.79 13.49 -8.41
N PHE A 57 27.77 12.27 -7.89
CA PHE A 57 26.85 11.89 -6.81
C PHE A 57 27.17 12.55 -5.46
N ARG A 58 28.42 12.95 -5.23
CA ARG A 58 28.92 13.52 -3.96
C ARG A 58 29.33 14.99 -4.12
N ASP A 59 29.93 15.33 -5.26
CA ASP A 59 30.59 16.62 -5.45
C ASP A 59 29.62 17.72 -5.87
N VAL A 60 28.44 17.34 -6.40
CA VAL A 60 27.45 18.28 -6.92
C VAL A 60 26.16 18.23 -6.09
N THR A 61 25.82 19.37 -5.50
CA THR A 61 24.51 19.56 -4.89
C THR A 61 23.54 20.19 -5.88
N LEU A 62 22.29 19.75 -5.86
CA LEU A 62 21.22 20.33 -6.69
C LEU A 62 19.91 20.31 -5.93
N SER A 63 19.20 21.42 -5.95
CA SER A 63 17.81 21.53 -5.49
C SER A 63 17.06 22.53 -6.36
N ALA A 64 15.73 22.57 -6.24
CA ALA A 64 14.92 23.65 -6.78
C ALA A 64 13.86 24.08 -5.78
N GLN A 65 13.57 25.37 -5.79
CA GLN A 65 12.42 25.95 -5.11
C GLN A 65 11.29 26.09 -6.12
N PHE A 66 10.20 25.38 -5.88
CA PHE A 66 8.95 25.50 -6.64
C PHE A 66 8.01 26.44 -5.90
N THR A 67 7.54 27.47 -6.60
CA THR A 67 6.74 28.56 -5.99
C THR A 67 5.40 28.69 -6.71
N GLN A 68 4.33 28.72 -5.92
CA GLN A 68 2.98 29.09 -6.36
C GLN A 68 2.42 30.11 -5.37
N ALA A 69 2.03 31.27 -5.85
CA ALA A 69 1.58 32.39 -5.03
C ALA A 69 2.58 32.70 -3.89
N HIS A 70 2.21 32.43 -2.64
CA HIS A 70 3.03 32.69 -1.45
C HIS A 70 3.71 31.44 -0.88
N ARG A 71 3.48 30.27 -1.49
CA ARG A 71 4.03 29.00 -1.04
C ARG A 71 5.25 28.61 -1.86
N THR A 72 6.27 28.15 -1.15
CA THR A 72 7.48 27.61 -1.76
C THR A 72 7.76 26.21 -1.20
N VAL A 73 8.06 25.29 -2.09
CA VAL A 73 8.48 23.90 -1.77
C VAL A 73 9.88 23.69 -2.31
N GLU A 74 10.81 23.31 -1.46
CA GLU A 74 12.16 22.91 -1.87
C GLU A 74 12.21 21.42 -2.15
N VAL A 75 12.77 21.04 -3.30
CA VAL A 75 12.92 19.64 -3.72
C VAL A 75 14.38 19.41 -4.09
N LYS A 76 14.96 18.32 -3.59
CA LYS A 76 16.32 17.90 -3.92
C LYS A 76 16.36 17.24 -5.30
N GLY A 77 17.41 17.55 -6.07
CA GLY A 77 17.74 16.86 -7.30
C GLY A 77 18.74 15.73 -7.10
N PHE A 78 18.96 14.98 -8.15
CA PHE A 78 19.89 13.85 -8.15
C PHE A 78 20.61 13.72 -9.49
N TYR A 79 21.79 13.09 -9.48
CA TYR A 79 22.52 12.71 -10.67
C TYR A 79 21.98 11.39 -11.23
N ASP A 80 21.67 11.37 -12.52
CA ASP A 80 21.04 10.24 -13.22
C ASP A 80 21.94 9.56 -14.27
N GLY A 81 23.25 9.83 -14.22
CA GLY A 81 24.23 9.30 -15.17
C GLY A 81 24.46 10.22 -16.38
N ASP A 82 25.56 10.01 -17.09
CA ASP A 82 25.91 10.68 -18.36
C ASP A 82 25.79 12.22 -18.36
N GLY A 83 26.20 12.85 -17.24
CA GLY A 83 26.08 14.29 -17.05
C GLY A 83 24.66 14.80 -16.94
N THR A 84 23.68 13.93 -16.70
CA THR A 84 22.28 14.29 -16.53
C THR A 84 21.93 14.40 -15.05
N TYR A 85 21.34 15.52 -14.68
CA TYR A 85 20.80 15.81 -13.36
C TYR A 85 19.30 16.01 -13.47
N ARG A 86 18.54 15.46 -12.52
CA ARG A 86 17.08 15.56 -12.52
C ARG A 86 16.56 16.14 -11.21
N ILE A 87 15.45 16.85 -11.31
CA ILE A 87 14.63 17.28 -10.19
C ILE A 87 13.21 16.86 -10.51
N ARG A 88 12.54 16.18 -9.57
CA ARG A 88 11.17 15.71 -9.72
C ARG A 88 10.26 16.41 -8.72
N PHE A 89 9.16 16.92 -9.20
CA PHE A 89 8.18 17.62 -8.40
C PHE A 89 6.77 17.09 -8.64
N MET A 90 6.01 16.94 -7.58
CA MET A 90 4.60 16.58 -7.60
C MET A 90 3.79 17.79 -7.15
N PRO A 91 3.19 18.60 -8.06
CA PRO A 91 2.38 19.73 -7.66
C PRO A 91 1.08 19.26 -7.03
N ASP A 92 0.74 19.83 -5.88
CA ASP A 92 -0.44 19.51 -5.09
C ASP A 92 -1.56 20.56 -5.19
N SER A 93 -1.38 21.57 -6.03
CA SER A 93 -2.34 22.64 -6.25
C SER A 93 -2.36 23.05 -7.72
N THR A 94 -3.55 23.27 -8.25
CA THR A 94 -3.75 23.72 -9.65
C THR A 94 -3.37 25.18 -9.83
N GLY A 95 -2.97 25.56 -11.05
CA GLY A 95 -2.58 26.91 -11.42
C GLY A 95 -1.10 27.04 -11.80
N PRO A 96 -0.59 28.26 -11.98
CA PRO A 96 0.76 28.50 -12.44
C PRO A 96 1.79 28.27 -11.34
N TRP A 97 2.82 27.49 -11.65
CA TRP A 97 4.01 27.27 -10.84
C TRP A 97 5.24 27.84 -11.53
N SER A 98 6.20 28.28 -10.74
CA SER A 98 7.54 28.63 -11.20
C SER A 98 8.60 27.91 -10.37
N TYR A 99 9.77 27.72 -10.95
CA TYR A 99 10.90 27.17 -10.20
C TYR A 99 12.19 27.95 -10.44
N LYS A 100 13.11 27.81 -9.47
CA LYS A 100 14.49 28.25 -9.58
C LYS A 100 15.41 27.22 -8.94
N THR A 101 16.45 26.80 -9.65
CA THR A 101 17.44 25.85 -9.16
C THR A 101 18.53 26.51 -8.34
N THR A 102 19.08 25.76 -7.39
CA THR A 102 20.29 26.07 -6.62
C THR A 102 21.25 24.90 -6.72
N SER A 103 22.50 25.16 -7.06
CA SER A 103 23.51 24.10 -7.22
C SER A 103 24.91 24.63 -6.91
N SER A 104 25.82 23.71 -6.50
CA SER A 104 27.25 23.98 -6.42
C SER A 104 27.92 24.07 -7.80
N ALA A 105 27.31 23.51 -8.87
CA ALA A 105 27.79 23.60 -10.24
C ALA A 105 27.11 24.76 -10.96
N ALA A 106 27.92 25.62 -11.59
CA ALA A 106 27.45 26.86 -12.25
C ALA A 106 26.42 26.57 -13.35
N GLU A 107 26.60 25.47 -14.10
CA GLU A 107 25.75 25.06 -15.20
C GLU A 107 24.33 24.69 -14.75
N LEU A 108 24.18 24.27 -13.50
CA LEU A 108 22.92 23.84 -12.90
C LEU A 108 22.28 24.92 -12.04
N ASN A 109 23.06 25.94 -11.62
CA ASN A 109 22.62 26.96 -10.69
C ASN A 109 21.80 28.05 -11.38
N GLY A 110 20.76 28.55 -10.71
CA GLY A 110 19.93 29.67 -11.14
C GLY A 110 19.06 29.40 -12.37
N ARG A 111 18.87 28.14 -12.76
CA ARG A 111 17.95 27.79 -13.86
C ARG A 111 16.52 28.04 -13.42
N THR A 112 15.71 28.63 -14.26
CA THR A 112 14.32 28.99 -13.98
C THR A 112 13.38 28.44 -15.03
N GLY A 113 12.13 28.18 -14.64
CA GLY A 113 11.08 27.81 -15.57
C GLY A 113 9.69 28.01 -14.96
N ARG A 114 8.68 27.75 -15.76
CA ARG A 114 7.27 27.86 -15.38
C ARG A 114 6.48 26.73 -16.04
N PHE A 115 5.42 26.30 -15.38
CA PHE A 115 4.42 25.36 -15.92
C PHE A 115 3.07 25.63 -15.28
N THR A 116 2.02 25.08 -15.87
CA THR A 116 0.67 25.11 -15.30
C THR A 116 0.31 23.73 -14.77
N CYS A 117 -0.15 23.69 -13.53
CA CYS A 117 -0.76 22.50 -12.96
C CYS A 117 -2.27 22.54 -13.23
N PHE A 118 -2.80 21.53 -13.92
CA PHE A 118 -4.23 21.41 -14.21
C PHE A 118 -4.92 20.38 -13.31
N GLN A 119 -6.24 20.29 -13.36
CA GLN A 119 -7.03 19.34 -12.56
C GLN A 119 -6.58 17.90 -12.81
N PRO A 120 -6.60 17.03 -11.78
CA PRO A 120 -6.21 15.63 -11.92
C PRO A 120 -7.14 14.91 -12.90
N LYS A 121 -6.59 13.98 -13.66
CA LYS A 121 -7.37 13.11 -14.52
C LYS A 121 -8.15 12.07 -13.72
N PRO A 122 -9.25 11.50 -14.26
CA PRO A 122 -9.96 10.40 -13.61
C PRO A 122 -9.03 9.27 -13.19
N GLY A 123 -9.16 8.81 -11.93
CA GLY A 123 -8.30 7.80 -11.32
C GLY A 123 -7.02 8.34 -10.67
N ASN A 124 -6.75 9.64 -10.76
CA ASN A 124 -5.70 10.29 -9.99
C ASN A 124 -6.32 11.02 -8.80
N HIS A 125 -6.26 10.40 -7.63
CA HIS A 125 -6.78 10.89 -6.35
C HIS A 125 -5.71 11.52 -5.46
N GLY A 126 -4.47 11.61 -5.96
CA GLY A 126 -3.32 12.04 -5.18
C GLY A 126 -2.78 10.96 -4.22
N PRO A 127 -1.74 11.30 -3.44
CA PRO A 127 -1.15 10.37 -2.48
C PRO A 127 -2.14 10.00 -1.35
N VAL A 128 -1.95 8.82 -0.79
CA VAL A 128 -2.73 8.36 0.36
C VAL A 128 -2.18 8.96 1.65
N THR A 129 -3.08 9.37 2.54
CA THR A 129 -2.78 9.88 3.88
C THR A 129 -3.57 9.13 4.95
N THR A 130 -3.19 9.30 6.22
CA THR A 130 -4.02 8.82 7.33
C THR A 130 -5.22 9.75 7.53
N ALA A 131 -6.40 9.17 7.75
CA ALA A 131 -7.66 9.88 7.93
C ALA A 131 -8.53 9.23 9.01
N HIS A 132 -9.54 9.93 9.46
CA HIS A 132 -10.55 9.40 10.40
C HIS A 132 -9.93 8.68 11.61
N GLN A 133 -8.80 9.19 12.10
CA GLN A 133 -7.98 8.69 13.20
C GLN A 133 -7.27 7.35 12.90
N PHE A 134 -8.00 6.32 12.44
CA PHE A 134 -7.50 4.96 12.28
C PHE A 134 -7.63 4.40 10.86
N HIS A 135 -7.89 5.25 9.88
CA HIS A 135 -8.13 4.87 8.50
C HIS A 135 -7.28 5.68 7.52
N PHE A 136 -7.58 5.56 6.24
CA PHE A 136 -6.83 6.20 5.17
C PHE A 136 -7.77 6.82 4.12
N GLU A 137 -7.31 7.88 3.49
CA GLU A 137 -7.94 8.49 2.32
C GLU A 137 -6.88 9.04 1.36
N HIS A 138 -7.25 9.25 0.13
CA HIS A 138 -6.44 10.00 -0.81
C HIS A 138 -6.48 11.51 -0.54
N ALA A 139 -5.53 12.25 -1.13
CA ALA A 139 -5.42 13.69 -0.94
C ALA A 139 -6.66 14.49 -1.40
N ASP A 140 -7.51 13.93 -2.26
CA ASP A 140 -8.79 14.52 -2.67
C ASP A 140 -9.97 14.14 -1.76
N GLY A 141 -9.75 13.39 -0.68
CA GLY A 141 -10.77 12.89 0.23
C GLY A 141 -11.44 11.58 -0.22
N THR A 142 -11.02 10.99 -1.32
CA THR A 142 -11.53 9.67 -1.73
C THR A 142 -11.07 8.61 -0.73
N PRO A 143 -11.98 7.81 -0.14
CA PRO A 143 -11.62 6.78 0.82
C PRO A 143 -10.64 5.77 0.25
N TYR A 144 -9.67 5.35 1.05
CA TYR A 144 -8.72 4.32 0.70
C TYR A 144 -8.69 3.24 1.76
N PHE A 145 -8.96 2.00 1.38
CA PHE A 145 -8.93 0.83 2.25
C PHE A 145 -7.79 -0.08 1.79
N PRO A 146 -6.67 -0.15 2.54
CA PRO A 146 -5.53 -0.97 2.14
C PRO A 146 -5.86 -2.47 2.14
N PHE A 147 -5.92 -3.07 0.98
CA PHE A 147 -5.99 -4.51 0.76
C PHE A 147 -4.75 -4.89 -0.04
N GLY A 148 -3.68 -5.18 0.68
CA GLY A 148 -2.36 -5.32 0.10
C GLY A 148 -1.98 -6.74 -0.24
N THR A 149 -0.83 -6.85 -0.93
CA THR A 149 -0.05 -8.09 -1.09
C THR A 149 1.43 -7.80 -0.93
N THR A 150 2.26 -8.82 -1.01
CA THR A 150 3.71 -8.69 -0.92
C THR A 150 4.39 -9.26 -2.16
N THR A 151 5.24 -8.46 -2.81
CA THR A 151 6.03 -8.84 -3.99
C THR A 151 7.44 -8.31 -3.82
N TYR A 152 8.22 -8.91 -2.91
CA TYR A 152 9.52 -8.38 -2.47
C TYR A 152 10.48 -8.05 -3.61
N ALA A 153 10.53 -8.88 -4.66
CA ALA A 153 11.48 -8.74 -5.75
C ALA A 153 10.97 -7.93 -6.96
N LEU A 154 9.78 -7.32 -6.88
CA LEU A 154 9.15 -6.66 -8.03
C LEU A 154 10.06 -5.63 -8.71
N PHE A 155 10.87 -4.89 -7.95
CA PHE A 155 11.71 -3.82 -8.48
C PHE A 155 12.98 -4.30 -9.18
N PHE A 156 13.44 -5.52 -8.91
CA PHE A 156 14.70 -6.05 -9.43
C PHE A 156 14.58 -7.40 -10.13
N THR A 157 13.37 -7.96 -10.24
CA THR A 157 13.09 -9.18 -11.02
C THR A 157 13.07 -8.92 -12.52
N SER A 158 12.99 -9.97 -13.34
CA SER A 158 12.84 -9.87 -14.80
C SER A 158 11.56 -9.12 -15.21
N ASP A 159 11.54 -8.59 -16.44
CA ASP A 159 10.35 -7.92 -16.96
C ASP A 159 9.15 -8.86 -17.06
N GLU A 160 9.39 -10.14 -17.36
CA GLU A 160 8.35 -11.17 -17.41
C GLU A 160 7.74 -11.46 -16.04
N ASN A 161 8.56 -11.68 -15.01
CA ASN A 161 8.07 -11.90 -13.65
C ASN A 161 7.32 -10.68 -13.11
N ALA A 162 7.81 -9.47 -13.39
CA ALA A 162 7.12 -8.26 -13.00
C ALA A 162 5.76 -8.11 -13.72
N ALA A 163 5.68 -8.41 -15.00
CA ALA A 163 4.42 -8.40 -15.76
C ALA A 163 3.42 -9.42 -15.19
N ASN A 164 3.89 -10.64 -14.86
CA ASN A 164 3.07 -11.68 -14.24
C ASN A 164 2.54 -11.24 -12.86
N SER A 165 3.39 -10.61 -12.04
CA SER A 165 2.97 -10.05 -10.75
C SER A 165 1.92 -8.96 -10.91
N LEU A 166 2.15 -8.00 -11.80
CA LEU A 166 1.21 -6.92 -12.08
C LEU A 166 -0.15 -7.45 -12.56
N ALA A 167 -0.15 -8.40 -13.49
CA ALA A 167 -1.38 -9.02 -13.97
C ALA A 167 -2.13 -9.77 -12.85
N GLY A 168 -1.39 -10.45 -11.96
CA GLY A 168 -1.95 -11.15 -10.81
C GLY A 168 -2.59 -10.21 -9.79
N MET A 169 -1.98 -9.05 -9.55
CA MET A 169 -2.42 -8.07 -8.54
C MET A 169 -3.53 -7.14 -9.04
N THR A 170 -3.48 -6.73 -10.32
CA THR A 170 -4.40 -5.73 -10.88
C THR A 170 -5.86 -6.12 -10.67
N GLY A 171 -6.63 -5.18 -10.10
CA GLY A 171 -8.05 -5.37 -9.80
C GLY A 171 -8.34 -6.31 -8.62
N LYS A 172 -7.34 -6.81 -7.91
CA LYS A 172 -7.49 -7.66 -6.72
C LYS A 172 -6.92 -7.00 -5.47
N PHE A 173 -5.76 -6.37 -5.60
CA PHE A 173 -5.06 -5.67 -4.53
C PHE A 173 -4.81 -4.22 -4.93
N ASN A 174 -4.77 -3.33 -3.95
CA ASN A 174 -4.51 -1.90 -4.18
C ASN A 174 -3.22 -1.40 -3.50
N LYS A 175 -2.45 -2.30 -2.87
CA LYS A 175 -1.15 -2.01 -2.24
C LYS A 175 -0.22 -3.20 -2.44
N THR A 176 1.07 -2.95 -2.64
CA THR A 176 2.09 -4.02 -2.58
C THR A 176 3.33 -3.55 -1.85
N ARG A 177 3.97 -4.47 -1.11
CA ARG A 177 5.25 -4.26 -0.44
C ARG A 177 6.36 -4.82 -1.32
N ALA A 178 7.37 -3.99 -1.63
CA ALA A 178 8.49 -4.38 -2.48
C ALA A 178 9.81 -3.79 -1.96
N CYS A 179 10.90 -4.58 -2.02
CA CYS A 179 12.21 -4.17 -1.53
C CYS A 179 12.90 -3.23 -2.53
N VAL A 180 13.40 -2.10 -2.02
CA VAL A 180 14.23 -1.17 -2.81
C VAL A 180 15.64 -1.73 -2.99
N LEU A 181 16.28 -2.23 -1.94
CA LEU A 181 17.52 -2.98 -2.05
C LEU A 181 17.23 -4.43 -2.48
N PRO A 182 18.08 -5.04 -3.33
CA PRO A 182 17.81 -6.37 -3.84
C PRO A 182 18.08 -7.47 -2.82
N LYS A 183 17.35 -8.56 -2.97
CA LYS A 183 17.65 -9.87 -2.36
C LYS A 183 18.07 -10.86 -3.46
N PRO A 184 18.80 -11.95 -3.15
CA PRO A 184 19.18 -12.94 -4.15
C PRO A 184 17.96 -13.59 -4.80
N LEU A 185 17.97 -13.70 -6.15
CA LEU A 185 16.90 -14.32 -6.96
C LEU A 185 17.24 -15.73 -7.45
N GLY A 186 18.25 -16.37 -6.89
CA GLY A 186 18.63 -17.75 -7.23
C GLY A 186 19.60 -17.84 -8.40
N GLN A 187 19.24 -17.52 -9.63
CA GLN A 187 20.12 -17.68 -10.81
C GLN A 187 20.29 -16.40 -11.61
N GLY A 188 21.48 -16.24 -12.23
CA GLY A 188 21.83 -15.15 -13.12
C GLY A 188 22.53 -13.97 -12.46
N GLU A 189 23.13 -13.10 -13.28
CA GLU A 189 23.70 -11.84 -12.85
C GLU A 189 22.61 -10.86 -12.50
N GLN A 190 22.69 -10.27 -11.32
CA GLN A 190 21.68 -9.36 -10.78
C GLN A 190 22.20 -7.93 -10.81
N MET A 191 21.43 -7.02 -11.38
CA MET A 191 21.73 -5.58 -11.34
C MET A 191 21.71 -5.08 -9.91
N LEU A 192 22.75 -4.34 -9.49
CA LEU A 192 22.92 -3.86 -8.12
C LEU A 192 22.82 -2.33 -8.06
N PRO A 193 22.37 -1.77 -6.91
CA PRO A 193 22.19 -0.32 -6.73
C PRO A 193 23.51 0.45 -6.63
N PHE A 194 24.61 -0.23 -6.27
CA PHE A 194 25.96 0.34 -6.20
C PHE A 194 26.88 -0.36 -7.22
N PRO A 195 27.80 0.36 -7.88
CA PRO A 195 28.85 -0.26 -8.66
C PRO A 195 29.74 -1.16 -7.79
N THR A 196 30.41 -2.13 -8.41
CA THR A 196 31.27 -3.05 -7.71
C THR A 196 32.72 -2.94 -8.17
N LEU A 197 33.66 -3.04 -7.22
CA LEU A 197 35.11 -3.00 -7.43
C LEU A 197 35.75 -4.39 -7.50
N GLY A 198 34.91 -5.44 -7.46
CA GLY A 198 35.30 -6.84 -7.48
C GLY A 198 34.07 -7.75 -7.39
N THR A 199 34.25 -9.01 -7.05
CA THR A 199 33.13 -9.94 -6.85
C THR A 199 32.36 -9.55 -5.59
N PRO A 200 31.08 -9.20 -5.71
CA PRO A 200 30.25 -8.82 -4.58
C PRO A 200 30.06 -9.98 -3.60
N ASP A 201 30.12 -9.68 -2.31
CA ASP A 201 29.88 -10.64 -1.24
C ASP A 201 29.12 -10.01 -0.06
N ALA A 202 28.77 -10.84 0.92
CA ALA A 202 28.02 -10.42 2.10
C ALA A 202 28.78 -9.44 3.04
N THR A 203 30.07 -9.22 2.81
CA THR A 203 30.85 -8.23 3.60
C THR A 203 30.65 -6.80 3.12
N GLY A 204 30.15 -6.61 1.90
CA GLY A 204 29.97 -5.31 1.27
C GLY A 204 31.25 -4.60 0.83
N LYS A 205 32.43 -5.20 1.02
CA LYS A 205 33.72 -4.58 0.72
C LYS A 205 33.97 -4.33 -0.77
N ALA A 206 33.28 -5.08 -1.62
CA ALA A 206 33.35 -4.92 -3.07
C ALA A 206 32.45 -3.79 -3.61
N ASN A 207 31.58 -3.18 -2.81
CA ASN A 207 30.71 -2.11 -3.27
C ASN A 207 31.44 -0.76 -3.28
N ASP A 208 31.26 0.01 -4.37
CA ASP A 208 31.62 1.43 -4.37
C ASP A 208 30.45 2.25 -3.81
N TYR A 209 30.42 2.42 -2.51
CA TYR A 209 29.41 3.20 -1.80
C TYR A 209 29.51 4.72 -2.04
N THR A 210 30.42 5.17 -2.87
CA THR A 210 30.50 6.60 -3.24
C THR A 210 29.62 6.96 -4.42
N ARG A 211 29.10 5.96 -5.15
CA ARG A 211 28.32 6.11 -6.39
C ARG A 211 27.11 5.20 -6.37
N PHE A 212 26.12 5.54 -7.18
CA PHE A 212 24.97 4.67 -7.46
C PHE A 212 25.04 4.17 -8.91
N ASN A 213 24.27 3.11 -9.18
CA ASN A 213 23.95 2.64 -10.51
C ASN A 213 22.61 3.26 -10.94
N PRO A 214 22.57 4.31 -11.78
CA PRO A 214 21.33 4.96 -12.19
C PRO A 214 20.35 4.03 -12.89
N GLU A 215 20.84 3.06 -13.67
CA GLU A 215 20.01 2.12 -14.41
C GLU A 215 19.18 1.23 -13.47
N TYR A 216 19.74 0.84 -12.31
CA TYR A 216 19.01 0.12 -11.27
C TYR A 216 17.77 0.91 -10.81
N PHE A 217 17.96 2.20 -10.51
CA PHE A 217 16.87 3.05 -10.03
C PHE A 217 15.87 3.40 -11.15
N GLN A 218 16.31 3.61 -12.37
CA GLN A 218 15.44 3.82 -13.54
C GLN A 218 14.50 2.63 -13.76
N ARG A 219 15.01 1.40 -13.55
CA ARG A 219 14.20 0.19 -13.59
C ARG A 219 13.14 0.17 -12.48
N LEU A 220 13.52 0.54 -11.26
CA LEU A 220 12.59 0.65 -10.12
C LEU A 220 11.49 1.68 -10.40
N GLU A 221 11.85 2.86 -10.93
CA GLU A 221 10.93 3.92 -11.32
C GLU A 221 9.91 3.45 -12.37
N LYS A 222 10.36 2.67 -13.35
CA LYS A 222 9.47 2.01 -14.31
C LYS A 222 8.41 1.15 -13.61
N ARG A 223 8.78 0.39 -12.57
CA ARG A 223 7.83 -0.43 -11.79
C ARG A 223 6.86 0.42 -10.99
N LEU A 224 7.30 1.53 -10.41
CA LEU A 224 6.42 2.47 -9.71
C LEU A 224 5.34 3.04 -10.64
N LEU A 225 5.71 3.43 -11.86
CA LEU A 225 4.75 3.90 -12.86
C LEU A 225 3.77 2.80 -13.30
N GLN A 226 4.23 1.56 -13.42
CA GLN A 226 3.36 0.43 -13.74
C GLN A 226 2.35 0.15 -12.61
N LEU A 227 2.79 0.18 -11.35
CA LEU A 227 1.91 0.06 -10.18
C LEU A 227 0.90 1.20 -10.13
N GLN A 228 1.35 2.44 -10.34
CA GLN A 228 0.49 3.63 -10.37
C GLN A 228 -0.58 3.51 -11.44
N ALA A 229 -0.23 3.05 -12.65
CA ALA A 229 -1.18 2.84 -13.74
C ALA A 229 -2.19 1.72 -13.44
N ALA A 230 -1.83 0.77 -12.59
CA ALA A 230 -2.70 -0.30 -12.12
C ALA A 230 -3.55 0.08 -10.89
N GLY A 231 -3.40 1.31 -10.36
CA GLY A 231 -4.08 1.77 -9.14
C GLY A 231 -3.55 1.09 -7.87
N ILE A 232 -2.24 0.78 -7.83
CA ILE A 232 -1.60 0.06 -6.73
C ILE A 232 -0.58 0.97 -6.04
N GLU A 233 -0.73 1.13 -4.73
CA GLU A 233 0.24 1.82 -3.89
C GLU A 233 1.48 0.95 -3.68
N ALA A 234 2.66 1.58 -3.73
CA ALA A 234 3.95 0.94 -3.57
C ALA A 234 4.53 1.22 -2.18
N ASP A 235 4.45 0.26 -1.28
CA ASP A 235 5.08 0.31 0.03
C ASP A 235 6.55 -0.13 -0.11
N CYS A 236 7.41 0.88 -0.32
CA CYS A 236 8.82 0.74 -0.65
C CYS A 236 9.63 0.38 0.59
N ILE A 237 10.10 -0.85 0.68
CA ILE A 237 10.94 -1.35 1.78
C ILE A 237 12.38 -0.88 1.55
N LEU A 238 12.84 0.06 2.37
CA LEU A 238 14.16 0.67 2.22
C LEU A 238 15.30 -0.23 2.70
N PHE A 239 15.12 -0.96 3.81
CA PHE A 239 16.10 -1.90 4.36
C PHE A 239 15.47 -3.26 4.66
N HIS A 240 16.29 -4.32 4.63
CA HIS A 240 15.89 -5.68 5.00
C HIS A 240 17.10 -6.56 5.32
N PRO A 241 16.95 -7.70 6.04
CA PRO A 241 18.07 -8.56 6.44
C PRO A 241 18.55 -9.53 5.36
N TYR A 242 17.90 -9.61 4.19
CA TYR A 242 18.04 -10.74 3.26
C TYR A 242 19.08 -10.55 2.16
N ASP A 243 19.72 -9.37 2.05
CA ASP A 243 20.71 -9.12 1.01
C ASP A 243 21.96 -10.02 1.16
N ALA A 244 22.61 -10.29 0.03
CA ALA A 244 23.86 -11.05 -0.04
C ALA A 244 25.09 -10.17 -0.33
N TRP A 245 24.92 -8.84 -0.37
CA TRP A 245 25.93 -7.87 -0.82
C TRP A 245 26.37 -6.89 0.27
N GLY A 246 25.96 -7.12 1.53
CA GLY A 246 26.39 -6.33 2.69
C GLY A 246 25.59 -5.04 2.91
N TYR A 247 24.51 -4.78 2.20
CA TYR A 247 23.71 -3.55 2.33
C TYR A 247 23.08 -3.40 3.72
N LYS A 248 22.71 -4.51 4.36
CA LYS A 248 22.19 -4.53 5.75
C LYS A 248 23.19 -4.05 6.80
N ALA A 249 24.46 -3.92 6.43
CA ALA A 249 25.55 -3.49 7.32
C ALA A 249 26.32 -2.28 6.77
N MET A 250 25.72 -1.49 5.88
CA MET A 250 26.32 -0.24 5.39
C MET A 250 26.68 0.69 6.56
N PRO A 251 27.77 1.46 6.46
CA PRO A 251 28.06 2.54 7.42
C PRO A 251 26.95 3.61 7.44
N ASN A 252 26.77 4.28 8.57
CA ASN A 252 25.67 5.25 8.76
C ASN A 252 25.68 6.40 7.75
N ASP A 253 26.85 6.88 7.34
CA ASP A 253 26.97 7.91 6.31
C ASP A 253 26.57 7.41 4.90
N VAL A 254 26.75 6.13 4.64
CA VAL A 254 26.29 5.46 3.42
C VAL A 254 24.78 5.23 3.47
N ASP A 255 24.22 4.86 4.63
CA ASP A 255 22.76 4.75 4.81
C ASP A 255 22.08 6.09 4.52
N ASP A 256 22.59 7.19 5.09
CA ASP A 256 22.06 8.54 4.85
C ASP A 256 22.16 8.94 3.37
N PHE A 257 23.29 8.64 2.74
CA PHE A 257 23.50 8.92 1.32
C PHE A 257 22.51 8.13 0.44
N TYR A 258 22.32 6.85 0.75
CA TYR A 258 21.36 5.98 0.08
C TYR A 258 19.91 6.49 0.26
N LEU A 259 19.51 6.82 1.48
CA LEU A 259 18.17 7.32 1.76
C LEU A 259 17.90 8.62 1.00
N ARG A 260 18.81 9.61 1.08
CA ARG A 260 18.66 10.90 0.40
C ARG A 260 18.55 10.76 -1.11
N TYR A 261 19.41 9.93 -1.72
CA TYR A 261 19.37 9.67 -3.16
C TYR A 261 18.06 8.97 -3.56
N THR A 262 17.64 7.97 -2.82
CA THR A 262 16.40 7.22 -3.08
C THR A 262 15.16 8.12 -2.96
N ILE A 263 15.10 8.94 -1.92
CA ILE A 263 13.97 9.86 -1.69
C ILE A 263 13.92 10.92 -2.78
N ALA A 264 15.05 11.56 -3.12
CA ALA A 264 15.10 12.55 -4.19
C ALA A 264 14.59 12.00 -5.55
N ARG A 265 14.81 10.69 -5.79
CA ARG A 265 14.33 10.02 -6.99
C ARG A 265 12.85 9.66 -6.96
N LEU A 266 12.35 9.19 -5.81
CA LEU A 266 11.07 8.49 -5.74
C LEU A 266 9.94 9.28 -5.08
N ALA A 267 10.22 10.29 -4.27
CA ALA A 267 9.20 10.99 -3.50
C ALA A 267 8.15 11.72 -4.37
N ALA A 268 8.46 12.07 -5.62
CA ALA A 268 7.49 12.71 -6.50
C ALA A 268 6.48 11.73 -7.15
N PHE A 269 6.58 10.44 -6.90
CA PHE A 269 5.56 9.45 -7.32
C PHE A 269 4.46 9.38 -6.27
N ARG A 270 3.23 9.72 -6.62
CA ARG A 270 2.10 9.81 -5.68
C ARG A 270 1.73 8.50 -4.98
N ASN A 271 2.11 7.36 -5.55
CA ASN A 271 1.79 6.03 -5.04
C ASN A 271 2.92 5.41 -4.19
N VAL A 272 3.85 6.21 -3.67
CA VAL A 272 4.94 5.73 -2.83
C VAL A 272 4.55 5.82 -1.35
N TRP A 273 4.82 4.75 -0.61
CA TRP A 273 4.86 4.71 0.85
C TRP A 273 6.26 4.28 1.28
N TRP A 274 6.68 4.68 2.47
CA TRP A 274 8.00 4.36 2.98
C TRP A 274 7.93 3.33 4.10
N SER A 275 8.29 2.09 3.83
CA SER A 275 8.62 1.09 4.86
C SER A 275 10.11 1.20 5.18
N ILE A 276 10.46 1.73 6.36
CA ILE A 276 11.87 1.95 6.73
C ILE A 276 12.64 0.63 6.69
N ALA A 277 12.05 -0.44 7.20
CA ALA A 277 12.62 -1.78 7.03
C ALA A 277 11.55 -2.86 7.05
N ASN A 278 11.83 -3.99 6.39
CA ASN A 278 11.21 -5.27 6.66
C ASN A 278 12.05 -6.02 7.71
N GLU A 279 11.36 -6.56 8.74
CA GLU A 279 11.99 -7.32 9.84
C GLU A 279 13.23 -6.62 10.40
N TYR A 280 13.03 -5.35 10.78
CA TYR A 280 14.11 -4.46 11.24
C TYR A 280 14.96 -5.08 12.36
N ASP A 281 14.34 -5.88 13.24
CA ASP A 281 14.96 -6.53 14.39
C ASP A 281 15.88 -7.71 14.02
N LEU A 282 15.86 -8.14 12.75
CA LEU A 282 16.83 -9.09 12.19
C LEU A 282 18.03 -8.40 11.53
N VAL A 283 17.99 -7.10 11.30
CA VAL A 283 19.14 -6.30 10.78
C VAL A 283 20.07 -5.94 11.92
N ARG A 284 20.87 -6.91 12.36
CA ARG A 284 21.69 -6.85 13.59
C ARG A 284 22.76 -5.77 13.60
N ALA A 285 23.14 -5.24 12.44
CA ALA A 285 24.12 -4.16 12.31
C ALA A 285 23.55 -2.77 12.64
N LYS A 286 22.22 -2.66 12.81
CA LYS A 286 21.53 -1.41 13.12
C LYS A 286 20.91 -1.46 14.51
N THR A 287 20.96 -0.32 15.18
CA THR A 287 20.38 -0.11 16.51
C THR A 287 19.01 0.55 16.43
N MET A 288 18.28 0.61 17.55
CA MET A 288 17.02 1.36 17.62
C MET A 288 17.21 2.84 17.30
N SER A 289 18.34 3.43 17.69
CA SER A 289 18.68 4.83 17.38
C SER A 289 18.88 5.06 15.89
N ASP A 290 19.42 4.08 15.16
CA ASP A 290 19.58 4.16 13.70
C ASP A 290 18.21 4.15 13.01
N TRP A 291 17.28 3.29 13.45
CA TRP A 291 15.91 3.27 12.91
C TRP A 291 15.17 4.58 13.16
N ASP A 292 15.29 5.14 14.36
CA ASP A 292 14.75 6.45 14.69
C ASP A 292 15.35 7.57 13.83
N HIS A 293 16.65 7.48 13.55
CA HIS A 293 17.35 8.40 12.67
C HIS A 293 16.85 8.29 11.22
N PHE A 294 16.71 7.08 10.67
CA PHE A 294 16.25 6.87 9.31
C PHE A 294 14.84 7.39 9.08
N PHE A 295 13.93 7.20 10.04
CA PHE A 295 12.62 7.83 9.99
C PHE A 295 12.71 9.35 9.86
N ARG A 296 13.60 9.99 10.63
CA ARG A 296 13.78 11.44 10.58
C ARG A 296 14.40 11.91 9.27
N VAL A 297 15.32 11.15 8.72
CA VAL A 297 15.88 11.44 7.38
C VAL A 297 14.76 11.39 6.34
N VAL A 298 13.98 10.31 6.30
CA VAL A 298 12.85 10.20 5.36
C VAL A 298 11.84 11.32 5.56
N GLN A 299 11.47 11.64 6.80
CA GLN A 299 10.52 12.72 7.11
C GLN A 299 11.03 14.10 6.66
N THR A 300 12.33 14.34 6.75
CA THR A 300 12.93 15.64 6.39
C THR A 300 13.15 15.79 4.89
N GLU A 301 13.54 14.72 4.21
CA GLU A 301 13.89 14.75 2.79
C GLU A 301 12.67 14.57 1.88
N ASP A 302 11.57 14.00 2.37
CA ASP A 302 10.32 13.83 1.62
C ASP A 302 9.39 15.06 1.77
N PRO A 303 9.30 15.93 0.76
CA PRO A 303 8.52 17.16 0.85
C PRO A 303 7.00 16.92 0.77
N TYR A 304 6.56 15.70 0.49
CA TYR A 304 5.15 15.34 0.29
C TYR A 304 4.53 14.64 1.50
N SER A 305 5.35 14.30 2.50
CA SER A 305 4.90 13.62 3.73
C SER A 305 4.19 12.30 3.50
N HIS A 306 4.68 11.49 2.57
CA HIS A 306 4.15 10.14 2.33
C HIS A 306 4.10 9.30 3.60
N LEU A 307 3.27 8.27 3.58
CA LEU A 307 3.10 7.35 4.70
C LEU A 307 4.43 6.65 5.05
N ARG A 308 4.69 6.50 6.36
CA ARG A 308 5.93 5.94 6.91
C ARG A 308 5.65 4.91 7.97
N SER A 309 6.24 3.74 7.83
CA SER A 309 6.13 2.63 8.78
C SER A 309 7.44 1.86 8.92
N ILE A 310 7.48 0.91 9.83
CA ILE A 310 8.54 -0.08 9.95
C ILE A 310 7.93 -1.42 10.35
N HIS A 311 8.46 -2.51 9.80
CA HIS A 311 7.94 -3.85 9.97
C HIS A 311 8.90 -4.71 10.79
N HIS A 312 8.38 -5.43 11.78
CA HIS A 312 9.14 -6.28 12.69
C HIS A 312 8.99 -7.77 12.36
N SER A 313 9.93 -8.58 12.85
CA SER A 313 9.79 -10.05 12.89
C SER A 313 9.28 -10.53 14.25
N ARG A 314 9.93 -10.10 15.32
CA ARG A 314 9.67 -10.55 16.71
C ARG A 314 9.47 -9.41 17.70
N ILE A 315 10.19 -8.31 17.50
CA ILE A 315 10.20 -7.17 18.42
C ILE A 315 9.40 -6.03 17.79
N ILE A 316 8.20 -5.79 18.33
CA ILE A 316 7.33 -4.71 17.86
C ILE A 316 8.02 -3.36 18.13
N TYR A 317 8.10 -2.53 17.10
CA TYR A 317 8.58 -1.16 17.22
C TYR A 317 7.55 -0.29 17.94
N ASP A 318 8.00 0.75 18.63
CA ASP A 318 7.09 1.73 19.23
C ASP A 318 6.45 2.62 18.15
N HIS A 319 5.29 2.22 17.66
CA HIS A 319 4.55 2.94 16.65
C HIS A 319 3.87 4.23 17.16
N SER A 320 3.89 4.53 18.47
CA SER A 320 3.40 5.79 19.01
C SER A 320 4.27 6.99 18.62
N LYS A 321 5.51 6.75 18.19
CA LYS A 321 6.46 7.79 17.80
C LYS A 321 5.91 8.66 16.67
N ALA A 322 6.15 9.98 16.77
CA ALA A 322 5.54 10.99 15.90
C ALA A 322 5.90 10.86 14.41
N TRP A 323 7.02 10.22 14.09
CA TRP A 323 7.45 10.00 12.72
C TRP A 323 6.82 8.78 12.05
N CYS A 324 6.20 7.87 12.82
CA CYS A 324 5.35 6.82 12.26
C CYS A 324 3.98 7.38 11.88
N THR A 325 3.49 7.07 10.69
CA THR A 325 2.13 7.44 10.28
C THR A 325 1.13 6.32 10.56
N HIS A 326 1.55 5.07 10.46
CA HIS A 326 0.75 3.89 10.74
C HIS A 326 1.64 2.75 11.27
N ALA A 327 1.02 1.76 11.89
CA ALA A 327 1.71 0.55 12.34
C ALA A 327 1.68 -0.52 11.25
N SER A 328 2.85 -1.09 10.94
CA SER A 328 3.02 -2.24 10.06
C SER A 328 3.42 -3.45 10.89
N LEU A 329 2.61 -4.52 10.91
CA LEU A 329 2.79 -5.63 11.83
C LEU A 329 2.96 -6.97 11.11
N GLN A 330 3.91 -7.79 11.61
CA GLN A 330 4.00 -9.22 11.34
C GLN A 330 3.31 -9.99 12.45
N SER A 331 2.01 -10.13 12.36
CA SER A 331 1.18 -10.77 13.39
C SER A 331 -0.17 -11.16 12.80
N TYR A 332 -0.89 -12.02 13.49
CA TYR A 332 -2.28 -12.35 13.25
C TYR A 332 -3.12 -12.32 14.56
N ASP A 333 -2.66 -11.56 15.55
CA ASP A 333 -3.37 -11.26 16.81
C ASP A 333 -4.36 -10.11 16.56
N PHE A 334 -5.36 -10.31 15.70
CA PHE A 334 -6.29 -9.27 15.26
C PHE A 334 -7.11 -8.72 16.43
N GLU A 335 -7.43 -9.55 17.42
CA GLU A 335 -8.16 -9.19 18.65
C GLU A 335 -7.47 -8.09 19.47
N LYS A 336 -6.18 -7.84 19.22
CA LYS A 336 -5.42 -6.74 19.85
C LYS A 336 -5.50 -5.43 19.08
N SER A 337 -6.22 -5.37 17.98
CA SER A 337 -6.25 -4.20 17.11
C SER A 337 -6.79 -2.96 17.81
N ALA A 338 -7.90 -3.08 18.55
CA ALA A 338 -8.50 -1.97 19.28
C ALA A 338 -7.55 -1.41 20.35
N GLU A 339 -6.95 -2.27 21.17
CA GLU A 339 -5.96 -1.88 22.18
C GLU A 339 -4.75 -1.18 21.54
N ARG A 340 -4.18 -1.77 20.50
CA ARG A 340 -3.00 -1.22 19.79
C ARG A 340 -3.30 0.10 19.11
N ARG A 341 -4.46 0.25 18.45
CA ARG A 341 -4.87 1.52 17.83
C ARG A 341 -4.96 2.65 18.86
N LEU A 342 -5.56 2.38 20.01
CA LEU A 342 -5.67 3.35 21.09
C LEU A 342 -4.30 3.68 21.71
N ALA A 343 -3.47 2.66 21.95
CA ALA A 343 -2.14 2.85 22.56
C ALA A 343 -1.20 3.66 21.66
N TRP A 344 -1.23 3.45 20.35
CA TRP A 344 -0.37 4.15 19.41
C TRP A 344 -1.02 5.37 18.76
N ASN A 345 -2.34 5.48 18.81
CA ASN A 345 -3.14 6.48 18.10
C ASN A 345 -2.83 6.48 16.58
N LYS A 346 -2.80 5.30 15.97
CA LYS A 346 -2.41 5.07 14.57
C LYS A 346 -3.30 4.01 13.92
N PRO A 347 -3.53 4.10 12.59
CA PRO A 347 -4.03 2.97 11.81
C PRO A 347 -3.08 1.78 11.89
N ILE A 348 -3.64 0.57 11.76
CA ILE A 348 -2.86 -0.68 11.75
C ILE A 348 -3.07 -1.38 10.42
N ILE A 349 -1.95 -1.84 9.83
CA ILE A 349 -1.94 -2.79 8.74
C ILE A 349 -1.14 -4.01 9.19
N TYR A 350 -1.77 -5.17 9.22
CA TYR A 350 -1.09 -6.44 9.39
C TYR A 350 -0.46 -6.82 8.05
N ASP A 351 0.76 -6.34 7.83
CA ASP A 351 1.45 -6.43 6.54
C ASP A 351 2.05 -7.81 6.25
N GLU A 352 2.09 -8.68 7.25
CA GLU A 352 2.48 -10.07 7.08
C GLU A 352 1.70 -10.96 8.06
N ILE A 353 0.75 -11.70 7.50
CA ILE A 353 -0.19 -12.56 8.23
C ILE A 353 0.01 -14.05 7.89
N GLN A 354 1.24 -14.45 7.57
CA GLN A 354 1.62 -15.68 6.89
C GLN A 354 1.24 -15.67 5.40
N TYR A 355 1.60 -16.74 4.69
CA TYR A 355 1.45 -16.82 3.24
C TYR A 355 0.55 -17.97 2.81
N GLU A 356 -0.29 -17.69 1.83
CA GLU A 356 -1.01 -18.73 1.09
C GLU A 356 -0.01 -19.54 0.25
N GLY A 357 -0.11 -20.85 0.28
CA GLY A 357 0.78 -21.73 -0.48
C GLY A 357 0.81 -23.16 0.02
N ASP A 358 1.85 -23.86 -0.39
CA ASP A 358 2.02 -25.28 -0.11
C ASP A 358 3.49 -25.68 0.19
N VAL A 359 4.32 -24.69 0.58
CA VAL A 359 5.70 -24.96 0.94
C VAL A 359 5.79 -25.68 2.30
N GLU A 360 6.85 -26.44 2.50
CA GLU A 360 7.06 -27.24 3.72
C GLU A 360 7.05 -26.38 5.00
N ARG A 361 7.54 -25.14 4.93
CA ARG A 361 7.61 -24.25 6.08
C ARG A 361 6.24 -23.71 6.45
N ARG A 362 5.85 -23.87 7.73
CA ARG A 362 4.55 -23.45 8.27
C ARG A 362 4.14 -22.00 7.93
N TRP A 363 5.10 -21.12 7.70
CA TRP A 363 4.79 -19.72 7.39
C TRP A 363 4.16 -19.53 6.00
N GLY A 364 4.39 -20.48 5.06
CA GLY A 364 3.99 -20.38 3.65
C GLY A 364 3.10 -21.53 3.17
N ASN A 365 2.21 -22.03 4.02
CA ASN A 365 1.30 -23.13 3.66
C ASN A 365 -0.12 -22.94 4.21
N LEU A 366 -0.59 -21.70 4.26
CA LEU A 366 -2.00 -21.43 4.55
C LEU A 366 -2.87 -21.83 3.36
N SER A 367 -4.07 -22.33 3.67
CA SER A 367 -5.11 -22.46 2.66
C SER A 367 -5.71 -21.11 2.28
N ALA A 368 -6.36 -21.04 1.12
CA ALA A 368 -7.08 -19.85 0.66
C ALA A 368 -8.22 -19.46 1.62
N GLU A 369 -8.87 -20.43 2.27
CA GLU A 369 -9.93 -20.20 3.24
C GLU A 369 -9.38 -19.50 4.48
N GLU A 370 -8.26 -19.97 5.04
CA GLU A 370 -7.65 -19.36 6.22
C GLU A 370 -7.10 -17.95 5.88
N MET A 371 -6.51 -17.75 4.71
CA MET A 371 -6.09 -16.43 4.26
C MET A 371 -7.29 -15.47 4.15
N THR A 372 -8.38 -15.90 3.54
CA THR A 372 -9.62 -15.12 3.44
C THR A 372 -10.18 -14.79 4.83
N ARG A 373 -10.23 -15.78 5.73
CA ARG A 373 -10.68 -15.61 7.11
C ARG A 373 -9.87 -14.52 7.83
N ARG A 374 -8.55 -14.51 7.71
CA ARG A 374 -7.66 -13.52 8.34
C ARG A 374 -7.95 -12.10 7.87
N PHE A 375 -8.26 -11.91 6.60
CA PHE A 375 -8.70 -10.60 6.11
C PHE A 375 -10.01 -10.16 6.76
N TRP A 376 -10.99 -11.06 6.90
CA TRP A 376 -12.24 -10.75 7.59
C TRP A 376 -12.00 -10.36 9.06
N LEU A 377 -11.14 -11.08 9.78
CA LEU A 377 -10.79 -10.75 11.15
C LEU A 377 -10.12 -9.38 11.27
N ALA A 378 -9.13 -9.10 10.42
CA ALA A 378 -8.46 -7.80 10.43
C ALA A 378 -9.45 -6.64 10.20
N ILE A 379 -10.34 -6.78 9.23
CA ILE A 379 -11.31 -5.74 8.86
C ILE A 379 -12.36 -5.54 9.94
N ILE A 380 -12.86 -6.63 10.55
CA ILE A 380 -13.89 -6.52 11.60
C ILE A 380 -13.32 -5.91 12.89
N ASP A 381 -12.04 -6.12 13.17
CA ASP A 381 -11.33 -5.51 14.29
C ASP A 381 -10.80 -4.09 13.97
N GLY A 382 -11.28 -3.48 12.87
CA GLY A 382 -11.02 -2.09 12.50
C GLY A 382 -9.59 -1.84 12.03
N SER A 383 -8.92 -2.83 11.49
CA SER A 383 -7.56 -2.76 10.91
C SER A 383 -7.56 -3.28 9.47
N TYR A 384 -6.37 -3.38 8.87
CA TYR A 384 -6.20 -3.81 7.50
C TYR A 384 -5.18 -4.94 7.43
N ALA A 385 -5.12 -5.63 6.29
CA ALA A 385 -4.18 -6.72 6.08
C ALA A 385 -3.54 -6.69 4.69
N SER A 386 -2.35 -7.29 4.61
CA SER A 386 -1.70 -7.60 3.34
C SER A 386 -1.59 -9.10 3.18
N HIS A 387 -2.03 -9.57 2.02
CA HIS A 387 -1.90 -10.94 1.57
C HIS A 387 -0.42 -11.28 1.36
N GLY A 388 -0.05 -12.49 1.70
CA GLY A 388 1.24 -13.07 1.32
C GLY A 388 1.01 -14.34 0.52
N GLU A 389 1.81 -14.53 -0.51
CA GLU A 389 1.75 -15.74 -1.34
C GLU A 389 3.14 -16.16 -1.80
N VAL A 390 3.30 -17.45 -2.02
CA VAL A 390 4.46 -18.00 -2.71
C VAL A 390 4.22 -17.89 -4.22
N PHE A 391 4.80 -16.85 -4.84
CA PHE A 391 4.70 -16.65 -6.28
C PHE A 391 5.51 -17.71 -7.06
N ILE A 392 5.02 -18.08 -8.23
CA ILE A 392 5.76 -18.92 -9.17
C ILE A 392 6.53 -18.02 -10.13
N SER A 393 7.88 -18.06 -10.06
CA SER A 393 8.73 -17.42 -11.06
C SER A 393 8.58 -18.12 -12.42
N ALA A 394 8.67 -17.35 -13.51
CA ALA A 394 8.71 -17.89 -14.87
C ALA A 394 9.89 -18.85 -15.08
N ASP A 395 11.01 -18.58 -14.40
CA ASP A 395 12.24 -19.40 -14.46
C ASP A 395 12.19 -20.62 -13.55
N SER A 396 11.12 -20.80 -12.78
CA SER A 396 10.97 -21.95 -11.88
C SER A 396 10.62 -23.21 -12.66
N GLY A 397 11.40 -24.25 -12.47
CA GLY A 397 11.14 -25.56 -13.01
C GLY A 397 9.88 -26.23 -12.41
N PRO A 398 9.61 -27.50 -12.75
CA PRO A 398 8.42 -28.23 -12.29
C PRO A 398 8.31 -28.41 -10.77
N HIS A 399 9.38 -28.11 -10.02
CA HIS A 399 9.45 -28.12 -8.54
C HIS A 399 9.40 -26.71 -7.94
N ALA A 400 8.66 -25.82 -8.54
CA ALA A 400 8.49 -24.42 -8.11
C ALA A 400 8.03 -24.22 -6.65
N HIS A 401 7.66 -25.29 -5.95
CA HIS A 401 7.25 -25.27 -4.54
C HIS A 401 8.37 -24.89 -3.57
N GLU A 402 9.63 -25.00 -3.98
CA GLU A 402 10.78 -24.71 -3.12
C GLU A 402 11.29 -23.28 -3.23
N SER A 403 10.78 -22.51 -4.18
CA SER A 403 11.28 -21.17 -4.43
C SER A 403 10.56 -20.13 -3.59
N SER A 404 11.34 -19.42 -2.90
CA SER A 404 11.21 -18.09 -2.33
C SER A 404 9.81 -17.48 -2.15
N TRP A 405 9.55 -17.12 -0.93
CA TRP A 405 8.40 -16.39 -0.42
C TRP A 405 8.20 -15.05 -1.12
N SER A 406 7.03 -14.82 -1.72
CA SER A 406 6.60 -13.51 -2.20
C SER A 406 7.62 -12.74 -3.04
N ASP A 407 8.46 -13.43 -3.82
CA ASP A 407 9.47 -12.74 -4.59
C ASP A 407 8.87 -11.91 -5.72
N ALA A 408 8.41 -12.53 -6.73
CA ALA A 408 7.64 -11.98 -7.84
C ALA A 408 7.36 -13.10 -8.85
N GLY A 409 6.29 -12.98 -9.62
CA GLY A 409 5.91 -13.98 -10.59
C GLY A 409 4.40 -14.13 -10.68
N ARG A 410 3.92 -15.32 -10.97
CA ARG A 410 2.50 -15.60 -11.11
C ARG A 410 1.87 -15.96 -9.76
N LEU A 411 0.78 -15.28 -9.39
CA LEU A 411 -0.12 -15.68 -8.32
C LEU A 411 -0.77 -17.04 -8.65
N ARG A 412 -0.86 -17.93 -7.68
CA ARG A 412 -1.44 -19.27 -7.85
C ARG A 412 -2.51 -19.62 -6.82
N GLY A 413 -2.65 -18.83 -5.77
CA GLY A 413 -3.63 -19.05 -4.70
C GLY A 413 -5.04 -18.62 -5.09
N ASP A 414 -6.03 -19.08 -4.32
CA ASP A 414 -7.45 -18.88 -4.56
C ASP A 414 -8.09 -17.83 -3.63
N SER A 415 -7.34 -17.26 -2.69
CA SER A 415 -7.88 -16.26 -1.76
C SER A 415 -8.09 -14.88 -2.38
N ALA A 416 -7.27 -14.51 -3.39
CA ALA A 416 -7.28 -13.15 -3.96
C ALA A 416 -8.66 -12.68 -4.46
N PRO A 417 -9.50 -13.49 -5.15
CA PRO A 417 -10.86 -13.10 -5.52
C PRO A 417 -11.77 -12.87 -4.31
N ARG A 418 -11.62 -13.66 -3.24
CA ARG A 418 -12.39 -13.56 -2.00
C ARG A 418 -12.00 -12.31 -1.19
N ILE A 419 -10.71 -11.97 -1.20
CA ILE A 419 -10.18 -10.74 -0.61
C ILE A 419 -10.73 -9.52 -1.37
N LYS A 420 -10.73 -9.57 -2.71
CA LYS A 420 -11.35 -8.52 -3.54
C LYS A 420 -12.83 -8.36 -3.25
N PHE A 421 -13.57 -9.45 -3.08
CA PHE A 421 -14.99 -9.41 -2.71
C PHE A 421 -15.22 -8.69 -1.37
N LEU A 422 -14.37 -8.96 -0.37
CA LEU A 422 -14.42 -8.25 0.92
C LEU A 422 -14.08 -6.76 0.74
N HIS A 423 -13.03 -6.43 -0.01
CA HIS A 423 -12.68 -5.04 -0.33
C HIS A 423 -13.88 -4.29 -0.91
N ASP A 424 -14.55 -4.87 -1.90
CA ASP A 424 -15.71 -4.24 -2.54
C ASP A 424 -16.91 -4.11 -1.60
N LEU A 425 -17.09 -5.08 -0.71
CA LEU A 425 -18.09 -4.99 0.35
C LEU A 425 -17.82 -3.80 1.28
N VAL A 426 -16.58 -3.61 1.71
CA VAL A 426 -16.17 -2.47 2.56
C VAL A 426 -16.34 -1.16 1.80
N ALA A 427 -15.78 -1.05 0.60
CA ALA A 427 -15.77 0.18 -0.19
C ALA A 427 -17.17 0.71 -0.51
N ARG A 428 -18.16 -0.17 -0.73
CA ARG A 428 -19.55 0.26 -0.94
C ARG A 428 -20.36 0.43 0.35
N SER A 429 -19.78 0.07 1.50
CA SER A 429 -20.47 0.10 2.79
C SER A 429 -20.17 1.34 3.61
N THR A 430 -18.97 1.88 3.48
CA THR A 430 -18.49 3.00 4.29
C THR A 430 -17.57 3.92 3.50
N ASN A 431 -17.56 5.21 3.88
CA ASN A 431 -16.63 6.21 3.35
C ASN A 431 -15.50 6.54 4.34
N VAL A 432 -15.55 5.99 5.55
CA VAL A 432 -14.61 6.34 6.63
C VAL A 432 -13.89 5.14 7.23
N GLY A 433 -14.20 3.91 6.78
CA GLY A 433 -13.71 2.66 7.36
C GLY A 433 -14.67 2.06 8.38
N LEU A 434 -14.32 0.87 8.86
CA LEU A 434 -15.09 0.13 9.88
C LEU A 434 -14.37 0.22 11.22
N ASN A 435 -15.11 0.49 12.25
CA ASN A 435 -14.60 0.42 13.62
C ASN A 435 -15.36 -0.66 14.37
N GLU A 436 -14.64 -1.40 15.19
CA GLU A 436 -15.23 -2.32 16.15
C GLU A 436 -16.27 -1.61 17.00
N PHE A 437 -17.36 -2.27 17.34
CA PHE A 437 -18.31 -1.76 18.34
C PHE A 437 -18.62 -2.80 19.40
N ASP A 438 -18.71 -2.34 20.63
CA ASP A 438 -19.06 -3.15 21.78
C ASP A 438 -20.55 -3.51 21.81
N GLY A 439 -20.88 -4.62 22.46
CA GLY A 439 -22.26 -5.03 22.74
C GLY A 439 -22.76 -6.18 21.87
N SER A 440 -21.85 -6.91 21.22
CA SER A 440 -22.18 -8.13 20.49
C SER A 440 -21.41 -9.33 21.04
N TYR A 441 -22.07 -10.48 21.08
CA TYR A 441 -21.42 -11.76 21.38
C TYR A 441 -20.50 -12.24 20.25
N TYR A 442 -20.77 -11.81 19.01
CA TYR A 442 -19.99 -12.11 17.83
C TYR A 442 -19.19 -10.89 17.35
N LEU A 443 -18.14 -11.15 16.58
CA LEU A 443 -17.34 -10.10 15.97
C LEU A 443 -18.20 -9.13 15.19
N SER A 444 -18.04 -7.85 15.45
CA SER A 444 -18.89 -6.82 14.86
C SER A 444 -18.16 -5.50 14.67
N ALA A 445 -18.44 -4.86 13.56
CA ALA A 445 -17.89 -3.55 13.22
C ALA A 445 -18.94 -2.69 12.51
N GLY A 446 -18.70 -1.40 12.43
CA GLY A 446 -19.60 -0.51 11.71
C GLY A 446 -19.37 0.96 11.97
N THR A 447 -20.41 1.72 11.58
CA THR A 447 -20.55 3.14 11.90
C THR A 447 -21.89 3.31 12.61
N PRO A 448 -21.90 3.74 13.87
CA PRO A 448 -23.13 3.84 14.68
C PRO A 448 -24.25 4.56 13.94
N ASN A 449 -25.47 4.02 13.99
CA ASN A 449 -26.68 4.51 13.33
C ASN A 449 -26.64 4.58 11.80
N GLN A 450 -25.64 4.01 11.14
CA GLN A 450 -25.53 3.98 9.67
C GLN A 450 -25.32 2.56 9.13
N LEU A 451 -24.35 1.85 9.69
CA LEU A 451 -23.91 0.55 9.21
C LEU A 451 -23.53 -0.34 10.38
N TYR A 452 -23.93 -1.61 10.30
CA TYR A 452 -23.51 -2.64 11.23
C TYR A 452 -23.16 -3.90 10.44
N LEU A 453 -22.03 -4.51 10.77
CA LEU A 453 -21.55 -5.75 10.17
C LEU A 453 -21.26 -6.75 11.28
N TRP A 454 -21.79 -7.95 11.21
CA TRP A 454 -21.44 -9.09 12.06
C TRP A 454 -20.77 -10.16 11.22
N TYR A 455 -19.72 -10.76 11.76
CA TYR A 455 -19.03 -11.90 11.18
C TYR A 455 -19.00 -13.04 12.19
N PHE A 456 -19.49 -14.22 11.80
CA PHE A 456 -19.67 -15.35 12.72
C PHE A 456 -18.46 -16.26 12.81
N ASP A 457 -17.44 -16.04 12.01
CA ASP A 457 -16.21 -16.83 11.96
C ASP A 457 -16.53 -18.34 11.83
N TYR A 458 -15.88 -19.21 12.56
CA TYR A 458 -16.14 -20.66 12.56
C TYR A 458 -17.48 -21.06 13.23
N HIS A 459 -18.19 -20.12 13.84
CA HIS A 459 -19.51 -20.38 14.42
C HIS A 459 -20.61 -20.46 13.35
N ARG A 460 -21.66 -21.23 13.65
CA ARG A 460 -22.78 -21.44 12.73
C ARG A 460 -24.15 -21.31 13.41
N PRO A 461 -24.49 -20.14 13.95
CA PRO A 461 -25.79 -19.98 14.57
C PRO A 461 -26.92 -20.20 13.55
N ALA A 462 -27.97 -20.93 13.92
CA ALA A 462 -29.17 -21.08 13.09
C ALA A 462 -30.07 -19.83 13.17
N ARG A 463 -29.89 -19.01 14.21
CA ARG A 463 -30.56 -17.71 14.39
C ARG A 463 -29.80 -16.87 15.40
N TYR A 464 -29.95 -15.55 15.30
CA TYR A 464 -29.36 -14.60 16.25
C TYR A 464 -30.27 -13.38 16.41
N GLU A 465 -30.26 -12.76 17.60
CA GLU A 465 -30.95 -11.51 17.90
C GLU A 465 -29.97 -10.35 17.82
N PHE A 466 -30.11 -9.53 16.80
CA PHE A 466 -29.24 -8.38 16.54
C PHE A 466 -29.72 -7.16 17.32
N PRO A 467 -28.86 -6.52 18.13
CA PRO A 467 -29.20 -5.33 18.91
C PRO A 467 -29.12 -4.07 18.07
N LEU A 468 -29.99 -3.93 17.09
CA LEU A 468 -30.05 -2.73 16.25
C LEU A 468 -30.67 -1.54 17.01
N PRO A 469 -30.33 -0.29 16.64
CA PRO A 469 -31.05 0.88 17.15
C PRO A 469 -32.54 0.83 16.80
N ASN A 470 -33.37 1.28 17.74
CA ASN A 470 -34.82 1.40 17.52
C ASN A 470 -35.23 2.78 16.94
N THR A 471 -34.26 3.61 16.57
CA THR A 471 -34.42 4.95 16.00
C THR A 471 -34.38 4.97 14.47
N ALA A 472 -34.02 3.86 13.85
CA ALA A 472 -33.88 3.74 12.40
C ALA A 472 -34.29 2.37 11.90
N ASN A 473 -34.64 2.30 10.62
CA ASN A 473 -34.83 1.07 9.87
C ASN A 473 -33.57 0.72 9.10
N PHE A 474 -33.26 -0.56 9.09
CA PHE A 474 -32.10 -1.14 8.41
C PHE A 474 -32.55 -2.22 7.42
N GLU A 475 -31.99 -2.23 6.23
CA GLU A 475 -32.03 -3.40 5.36
C GLU A 475 -30.86 -4.33 5.68
N ALA A 476 -31.09 -5.64 5.58
CA ALA A 476 -30.10 -6.64 5.90
C ALA A 476 -29.71 -7.46 4.68
N THR A 477 -28.40 -7.76 4.58
CA THR A 477 -27.82 -8.62 3.55
C THR A 477 -26.96 -9.70 4.20
N LEU A 478 -27.33 -10.97 3.98
CA LEU A 478 -26.48 -12.11 4.33
C LEU A 478 -25.34 -12.21 3.30
N VAL A 479 -24.13 -12.50 3.79
CA VAL A 479 -22.91 -12.58 2.98
C VAL A 479 -22.25 -13.93 3.24
N ASP A 480 -21.90 -14.63 2.17
CA ASP A 480 -21.04 -15.80 2.21
C ASP A 480 -19.66 -15.43 1.66
N PRO A 481 -18.64 -15.30 2.52
CA PRO A 481 -17.28 -14.91 2.12
C PRO A 481 -16.60 -15.87 1.15
N PHE A 482 -16.86 -17.15 1.26
CA PHE A 482 -16.17 -18.15 0.45
C PHE A 482 -16.83 -18.40 -0.89
N GLU A 483 -18.17 -18.36 -0.93
CA GLU A 483 -18.93 -18.45 -2.18
C GLU A 483 -19.05 -17.08 -2.89
N MET A 484 -18.58 -16.01 -2.23
CA MET A 484 -18.66 -14.62 -2.73
C MET A 484 -20.09 -14.24 -3.12
N THR A 485 -21.07 -14.60 -2.30
CA THR A 485 -22.48 -14.36 -2.58
C THR A 485 -23.13 -13.46 -1.53
N GLU A 486 -24.13 -12.70 -1.98
CA GLU A 486 -24.93 -11.82 -1.15
C GLU A 486 -26.42 -12.11 -1.34
N LYS A 487 -27.15 -12.17 -0.22
CA LYS A 487 -28.60 -12.37 -0.22
C LYS A 487 -29.28 -11.29 0.61
N LYS A 488 -29.92 -10.35 -0.05
CA LYS A 488 -30.75 -9.34 0.62
C LYS A 488 -31.97 -10.01 1.26
N LEU A 489 -32.23 -9.68 2.52
CA LEU A 489 -33.43 -10.13 3.21
C LEU A 489 -34.63 -9.25 2.82
N PRO A 490 -35.85 -9.82 2.74
CA PRO A 490 -37.01 -9.09 2.19
C PRO A 490 -37.59 -8.03 3.16
N ALA A 491 -37.25 -8.09 4.45
CA ALA A 491 -37.74 -7.18 5.46
C ALA A 491 -36.75 -6.08 5.83
N THR A 492 -37.24 -5.01 6.42
CA THR A 492 -36.44 -4.04 7.17
C THR A 492 -36.48 -4.37 8.67
N PHE A 493 -35.43 -4.00 9.38
CA PHE A 493 -35.18 -4.37 10.76
C PHE A 493 -34.92 -3.13 11.61
N SER A 494 -35.36 -3.15 12.87
CA SER A 494 -35.09 -2.10 13.86
C SER A 494 -35.20 -2.65 15.27
N GLY A 495 -34.47 -2.08 16.23
CA GLY A 495 -34.45 -2.59 17.60
C GLY A 495 -33.92 -4.03 17.65
N LYS A 496 -34.24 -4.77 18.72
CA LYS A 496 -33.88 -6.19 18.86
C LYS A 496 -34.57 -7.00 17.75
N SER A 497 -33.82 -7.44 16.78
CA SER A 497 -34.32 -8.14 15.60
C SER A 497 -33.77 -9.55 15.51
N ARG A 498 -34.64 -10.57 15.70
CA ARG A 498 -34.27 -11.98 15.61
C ARG A 498 -34.36 -12.45 14.17
N ILE A 499 -33.24 -12.95 13.62
CA ILE A 499 -33.12 -13.37 12.22
C ILE A 499 -32.65 -14.83 12.16
N ASP A 500 -33.29 -15.62 11.29
CA ASP A 500 -32.83 -16.95 10.95
C ASP A 500 -31.62 -16.87 10.01
N LEU A 501 -30.58 -17.65 10.31
CA LEU A 501 -29.30 -17.65 9.62
C LEU A 501 -29.10 -19.00 8.89
N PRO A 502 -28.17 -19.07 7.91
CA PRO A 502 -27.98 -20.28 7.10
C PRO A 502 -27.50 -21.53 7.85
N ASN A 503 -27.16 -21.44 9.15
CA ASN A 503 -26.56 -22.52 9.93
C ASN A 503 -25.26 -23.08 9.29
N LYS A 504 -24.46 -22.18 8.71
CA LYS A 504 -23.20 -22.43 8.03
C LYS A 504 -22.11 -21.56 8.67
N PRO A 505 -20.88 -22.06 8.90
CA PRO A 505 -19.78 -21.25 9.42
C PRO A 505 -19.34 -20.16 8.43
N TYR A 506 -18.57 -19.21 8.92
CA TYR A 506 -17.95 -18.12 8.16
C TYR A 506 -18.93 -17.17 7.46
N GLN A 507 -20.17 -17.11 7.93
CA GLN A 507 -21.16 -16.19 7.39
C GLN A 507 -21.01 -14.79 7.98
N ALA A 508 -21.46 -13.78 7.24
CA ALA A 508 -21.60 -12.44 7.74
C ALA A 508 -22.99 -11.88 7.41
N ILE A 509 -23.37 -10.82 8.12
CA ILE A 509 -24.60 -10.08 7.83
C ILE A 509 -24.30 -8.58 7.94
N VAL A 510 -24.77 -7.82 6.96
CA VAL A 510 -24.60 -6.37 6.88
C VAL A 510 -25.96 -5.70 7.01
N PHE A 511 -26.07 -4.76 7.94
CA PHE A 511 -27.25 -3.90 8.09
C PHE A 511 -26.90 -2.48 7.64
N ARG A 512 -27.66 -1.94 6.69
CA ARG A 512 -27.53 -0.55 6.23
C ARG A 512 -28.80 0.22 6.55
N LYS A 513 -28.62 1.41 7.14
CA LYS A 513 -29.72 2.31 7.43
C LYS A 513 -30.41 2.74 6.14
N VAL A 514 -31.76 2.66 6.13
CA VAL A 514 -32.58 3.11 5.02
C VAL A 514 -33.46 4.31 5.37
N SER A 515 -33.85 4.46 6.65
CA SER A 515 -34.63 5.61 7.09
C SER A 515 -34.58 5.79 8.61
N ASP A 516 -34.84 6.99 9.08
CA ASP A 516 -35.11 7.25 10.49
C ASP A 516 -36.55 6.87 10.85
N LEU A 517 -36.76 6.36 12.07
CA LEU A 517 -38.10 6.16 12.63
C LEU A 517 -38.53 7.47 13.31
N VAL A 518 -39.47 8.18 12.68
CA VAL A 518 -40.03 9.43 13.23
C VAL A 518 -40.87 9.12 14.47
N GLY A 519 -40.54 9.68 15.62
CA GLY A 519 -41.45 9.78 16.77
C GLY A 519 -41.25 8.80 17.93
N LYS A 520 -40.10 8.11 18.08
CA LYS A 520 -39.81 7.39 19.32
C LYS A 520 -38.69 8.06 20.11
N PRO A 521 -38.83 8.29 21.46
CA PRO A 521 -37.79 8.83 22.30
C PRO A 521 -36.55 7.91 22.30
N THR A 522 -35.38 8.51 22.33
CA THR A 522 -34.10 7.82 22.47
C THR A 522 -34.05 7.03 23.77
N GLY A 523 -34.25 5.71 23.69
CA GLY A 523 -33.93 4.79 24.79
C GLY A 523 -32.42 4.78 25.02
N LYS A 524 -31.98 4.65 26.27
CA LYS A 524 -30.57 4.43 26.62
C LYS A 524 -29.97 3.31 25.75
N ALA A 525 -28.72 3.49 25.34
CA ALA A 525 -27.94 2.42 24.74
C ALA A 525 -28.03 1.13 25.58
N PRO A 526 -28.16 -0.04 24.97
CA PRO A 526 -28.21 -1.28 25.70
C PRO A 526 -26.92 -1.47 26.53
N THR A 527 -27.09 -1.77 27.80
CA THR A 527 -25.98 -2.19 28.67
C THR A 527 -25.49 -3.55 28.17
N PRO A 528 -24.18 -3.81 28.09
CA PRO A 528 -23.67 -5.12 27.71
C PRO A 528 -24.16 -6.17 28.68
N GLU A 529 -24.77 -7.24 28.19
CA GLU A 529 -25.01 -8.44 29.01
C GLU A 529 -23.68 -9.20 29.09
N ILE A 530 -23.14 -9.31 30.31
CA ILE A 530 -22.02 -10.19 30.61
C ILE A 530 -22.58 -11.63 30.56
N PRO A 531 -22.01 -12.53 29.72
CA PRO A 531 -22.46 -13.93 29.73
C PRO A 531 -22.09 -14.62 31.04
N ASP A 532 -23.01 -15.43 31.58
CA ASP A 532 -22.77 -16.37 32.68
C ASP A 532 -21.77 -17.47 32.26
#